data_ff17678d1fff5655486df04446ee9777
#
_entry.id   ff17678d1fff5655486df04446ee9777
#
_cell.length_a   1.000
_cell.length_b   1.000
_cell.length_c   1.000
_cell.angle_alpha   90.00
_cell.angle_beta   90.00
_cell.angle_gamma   90.00
#
_symmetry.space_group_name_H-M   'P 1'
#
loop_
_entity.id
_entity.type
_entity.pdbx_description
1 polymer ?
#
loop_
_entity_poly.entity_id
_entity_poly.type
_entity_poly.pdbx_seq_one_letter_code
_entity_poly.pdbx_strand_id
1 'polypeptide(L)'
;MLCPDVGGRLFFLRGIMVQNFNHYRTALYLSIVVALTNCLVCGLSVFLRPQNVRDSVGLCVLSVAVPAGLWLGSNFVRYIGALFLVLWGGFLLLPWISSGAELRSGQLALALVFGFSAALSLVTATILLLSRKFSAEFAEERKQQPKYKRYLRWGLLAGIGAAVVIATANDVYYLFLAKGV
;
A
#
# COMPACT_ATOMS: atom_id res chain seq x y z
N MET A 1 -25.36 8.90 -54.45
CA MET A 1 -25.27 9.69 -53.20
C MET A 1 -25.05 8.72 -52.07
N LEU A 2 -23.78 8.62 -51.61
CA LEU A 2 -23.38 7.73 -50.51
C LEU A 2 -23.40 8.56 -49.22
N CYS A 3 -24.29 8.20 -48.29
CA CYS A 3 -24.27 8.77 -46.95
C CYS A 3 -22.97 8.34 -46.19
N PRO A 4 -22.22 9.27 -45.60
CA PRO A 4 -21.07 8.90 -44.78
C PRO A 4 -21.56 8.28 -43.45
N ASP A 5 -21.09 7.09 -43.19
CA ASP A 5 -21.34 6.31 -41.99
C ASP A 5 -20.78 7.03 -40.73
N VAL A 6 -21.64 7.81 -40.07
CA VAL A 6 -21.32 8.55 -38.84
C VAL A 6 -21.23 7.60 -37.64
N GLY A 7 -21.74 6.37 -37.75
CA GLY A 7 -21.74 5.37 -36.67
C GLY A 7 -20.36 4.79 -36.35
N GLY A 8 -19.48 4.63 -37.34
CA GLY A 8 -18.18 4.00 -37.18
C GLY A 8 -17.21 4.81 -36.30
N ARG A 9 -17.28 6.13 -36.35
CA ARG A 9 -16.36 6.99 -35.55
C ARG A 9 -16.71 7.02 -34.06
N LEU A 10 -17.98 6.93 -33.70
CA LEU A 10 -18.41 6.88 -32.31
C LEU A 10 -18.05 5.55 -31.64
N PHE A 11 -18.11 4.42 -32.38
CA PHE A 11 -17.66 3.13 -31.90
C PHE A 11 -16.14 3.09 -31.70
N PHE A 12 -15.38 3.70 -32.62
CA PHE A 12 -13.92 3.76 -32.52
C PHE A 12 -13.44 4.59 -31.31
N LEU A 13 -14.06 5.75 -31.06
CA LEU A 13 -13.74 6.59 -29.91
C LEU A 13 -14.16 5.92 -28.59
N ARG A 14 -15.27 5.19 -28.55
CA ARG A 14 -15.70 4.42 -27.37
C ARG A 14 -14.77 3.24 -27.10
N GLY A 15 -14.26 2.59 -28.16
CA GLY A 15 -13.24 1.55 -28.07
C GLY A 15 -11.91 2.08 -27.51
N ILE A 16 -11.46 3.25 -27.95
CA ILE A 16 -10.19 3.86 -27.48
C ILE A 16 -10.31 4.35 -26.03
N MET A 17 -11.44 4.91 -25.60
CA MET A 17 -11.61 5.35 -24.21
C MET A 17 -11.81 4.19 -23.22
N VAL A 18 -12.38 3.07 -23.64
CA VAL A 18 -12.61 1.90 -22.76
C VAL A 18 -11.40 0.97 -22.69
N GLN A 19 -10.48 1.07 -23.66
CA GLN A 19 -9.42 0.09 -23.88
C GLN A 19 -8.18 0.25 -22.99
N ASN A 20 -8.05 1.30 -22.16
CA ASN A 20 -6.79 1.56 -21.44
C ASN A 20 -6.89 1.74 -19.91
N PHE A 21 -7.96 1.31 -19.27
CA PHE A 21 -7.98 1.27 -17.80
C PHE A 21 -7.33 -0.02 -17.31
N ASN A 22 -6.01 -0.03 -17.27
CA ASN A 22 -5.25 -1.16 -16.75
C ASN A 22 -5.32 -1.15 -15.21
N HIS A 23 -6.16 -2.01 -14.65
CA HIS A 23 -6.40 -2.11 -13.20
C HIS A 23 -5.12 -2.42 -12.42
N TYR A 24 -4.19 -3.17 -13.03
CA TYR A 24 -2.89 -3.43 -12.42
C TYR A 24 -2.07 -2.14 -12.24
N ARG A 25 -1.96 -1.32 -13.29
CA ARG A 25 -1.23 -0.04 -13.20
C ARG A 25 -1.90 0.91 -12.23
N THR A 26 -3.23 0.99 -12.23
CA THR A 26 -3.98 1.81 -11.29
C THR A 26 -3.73 1.37 -9.85
N ALA A 27 -3.78 0.07 -9.55
CA ALA A 27 -3.49 -0.45 -8.23
C ALA A 27 -2.02 -0.20 -7.82
N LEU A 28 -1.08 -0.30 -8.75
CA LEU A 28 0.32 0.00 -8.51
C LEU A 28 0.52 1.49 -8.18
N TYR A 29 -0.03 2.42 -8.96
CA TYR A 29 0.05 3.85 -8.68
C TYR A 29 -0.63 4.21 -7.35
N LEU A 30 -1.81 3.65 -7.09
CA LEU A 30 -2.51 3.86 -5.83
C LEU A 30 -1.67 3.37 -4.64
N SER A 31 -1.03 2.21 -4.75
CA SER A 31 -0.15 1.69 -3.70
C SER A 31 1.10 2.56 -3.48
N ILE A 32 1.63 3.21 -4.52
CA ILE A 32 2.71 4.19 -4.39
C ILE A 32 2.23 5.43 -3.65
N VAL A 33 1.05 5.96 -3.99
CA VAL A 33 0.46 7.11 -3.30
C VAL A 33 0.23 6.78 -1.82
N VAL A 34 -0.30 5.59 -1.52
CA VAL A 34 -0.47 5.11 -0.14
C VAL A 34 0.86 5.02 0.59
N ALA A 35 1.90 4.49 -0.05
CA ALA A 35 3.23 4.42 0.56
C ALA A 35 3.78 5.81 0.90
N LEU A 36 3.63 6.78 0.00
CA LEU A 36 4.06 8.16 0.22
C LEU A 36 3.27 8.83 1.35
N THR A 37 1.95 8.69 1.38
CA THR A 37 1.12 9.24 2.47
C THR A 37 1.42 8.60 3.81
N ASN A 38 1.65 7.29 3.86
CA ASN A 38 2.05 6.60 5.08
C ASN A 38 3.42 7.05 5.57
N CYS A 39 4.41 7.25 4.68
CA CYS A 39 5.71 7.79 5.04
C CYS A 39 5.60 9.22 5.58
N LEU A 40 4.73 10.06 5.02
CA LEU A 40 4.45 11.38 5.57
C LEU A 40 3.85 11.32 6.98
N VAL A 41 2.85 10.44 7.20
CA VAL A 41 2.24 10.22 8.52
C VAL A 41 3.30 9.76 9.53
N CYS A 42 4.15 8.81 9.14
CA CYS A 42 5.25 8.34 9.99
C CYS A 42 6.26 9.46 10.30
N GLY A 43 6.63 10.26 9.30
CA GLY A 43 7.52 11.41 9.47
C GLY A 43 6.95 12.44 10.45
N LEU A 44 5.67 12.78 10.32
CA LEU A 44 4.97 13.66 11.26
C LEU A 44 4.93 13.06 12.66
N SER A 45 4.70 11.75 12.79
CA SER A 45 4.70 11.06 14.08
C SER A 45 6.05 11.12 14.77
N VAL A 46 7.15 10.96 14.02
CA VAL A 46 8.54 11.09 14.54
C VAL A 46 8.81 12.51 14.97
N PHE A 47 8.39 13.50 14.17
CA PHE A 47 8.57 14.92 14.49
C PHE A 47 7.87 15.30 15.80
N LEU A 48 6.65 14.77 16.02
CA LEU A 48 5.87 15.04 17.22
C LEU A 48 6.35 14.22 18.44
N ARG A 49 6.86 13.01 18.21
CA ARG A 49 7.33 12.08 19.26
C ARG A 49 8.59 11.33 18.81
N PRO A 50 9.79 11.88 19.06
CA PRO A 50 11.05 11.28 18.60
C PRO A 50 11.31 9.85 19.09
N GLN A 51 10.71 9.45 20.21
CA GLN A 51 10.82 8.09 20.74
C GLN A 51 10.18 7.00 19.85
N ASN A 52 9.33 7.39 18.90
CA ASN A 52 8.64 6.46 18.00
C ASN A 52 9.40 6.23 16.67
N VAL A 53 10.66 6.65 16.55
CA VAL A 53 11.45 6.56 15.29
C VAL A 53 11.49 5.13 14.77
N ARG A 54 11.75 4.15 15.64
CA ARG A 54 11.90 2.74 15.27
C ARG A 54 10.64 2.19 14.60
N ASP A 55 9.48 2.39 15.25
CA ASP A 55 8.20 1.89 14.74
C ASP A 55 7.81 2.57 13.44
N SER A 56 8.05 3.88 13.36
CA SER A 56 7.79 4.68 12.16
C SER A 56 8.65 4.25 10.97
N VAL A 57 9.93 3.94 11.17
CA VAL A 57 10.80 3.43 10.11
C VAL A 57 10.33 2.06 9.63
N GLY A 58 9.98 1.15 10.54
CA GLY A 58 9.43 -0.16 10.20
C GLY A 58 8.17 -0.07 9.32
N LEU A 59 7.26 0.82 9.69
CA LEU A 59 6.02 1.07 8.95
C LEU A 59 6.27 1.69 7.57
N CYS A 60 7.23 2.61 7.44
CA CYS A 60 7.65 3.16 6.15
C CYS A 60 8.21 2.05 5.23
N VAL A 61 9.08 1.20 5.74
CA VAL A 61 9.67 0.08 4.98
C VAL A 61 8.57 -0.87 4.49
N LEU A 62 7.62 -1.25 5.36
CA LEU A 62 6.50 -2.11 4.98
C LEU A 62 5.60 -1.44 3.94
N SER A 63 5.31 -0.14 4.10
CA SER A 63 4.49 0.61 3.13
C SER A 63 5.13 0.65 1.74
N VAL A 64 6.46 0.83 1.65
CA VAL A 64 7.21 0.84 0.38
C VAL A 64 7.35 -0.58 -0.20
N ALA A 65 7.43 -1.60 0.64
CA ALA A 65 7.52 -2.99 0.19
C ALA A 65 6.27 -3.44 -0.61
N VAL A 66 5.09 -2.87 -0.33
CA VAL A 66 3.85 -3.22 -1.05
C VAL A 66 3.94 -2.87 -2.54
N PRO A 67 4.14 -1.61 -2.97
CA PRO A 67 4.27 -1.29 -4.39
C PRO A 67 5.47 -1.97 -5.05
N ALA A 68 6.60 -2.11 -4.36
CA ALA A 68 7.76 -2.82 -4.87
C ALA A 68 7.44 -4.30 -5.15
N GLY A 69 6.77 -4.97 -4.23
CA GLY A 69 6.36 -6.37 -4.41
C GLY A 69 5.30 -6.57 -5.49
N LEU A 70 4.37 -5.62 -5.65
CA LEU A 70 3.41 -5.63 -6.75
C LEU A 70 4.13 -5.47 -8.10
N TRP A 71 5.06 -4.53 -8.20
CA TRP A 71 5.87 -4.33 -9.40
C TRP A 71 6.71 -5.57 -9.76
N LEU A 72 7.19 -6.29 -8.75
CA LEU A 72 7.92 -7.56 -8.91
C LEU A 72 7.00 -8.77 -9.14
N GLY A 73 5.69 -8.61 -9.16
CA GLY A 73 4.72 -9.68 -9.39
C GLY A 73 4.66 -10.71 -8.27
N SER A 74 4.86 -10.31 -7.02
CA SER A 74 4.82 -11.21 -5.86
C SER A 74 3.41 -11.36 -5.31
N ASN A 75 2.80 -12.54 -5.46
CA ASN A 75 1.51 -12.86 -4.83
C ASN A 75 1.58 -12.79 -3.30
N PHE A 76 2.70 -13.22 -2.71
CA PHE A 76 2.89 -13.15 -1.26
C PHE A 76 2.78 -11.71 -0.77
N VAL A 77 3.53 -10.78 -1.40
CA VAL A 77 3.48 -9.36 -1.02
C VAL A 77 2.10 -8.75 -1.30
N ARG A 78 1.39 -9.20 -2.33
CA ARG A 78 0.02 -8.78 -2.59
C ARG A 78 -0.90 -9.06 -1.39
N TYR A 79 -0.93 -10.30 -0.88
CA TYR A 79 -1.83 -10.67 0.21
C TYR A 79 -1.37 -10.11 1.56
N ILE A 80 -0.10 -10.23 1.88
CA ILE A 80 0.47 -9.68 3.13
C ILE A 80 0.40 -8.16 3.14
N GLY A 81 0.69 -7.52 2.00
CA GLY A 81 0.57 -6.07 1.84
C GLY A 81 -0.88 -5.60 1.99
N ALA A 82 -1.84 -6.30 1.42
CA ALA A 82 -3.25 -5.96 1.59
C ALA A 82 -3.68 -6.12 3.06
N LEU A 83 -3.28 -7.20 3.73
CA LEU A 83 -3.54 -7.38 5.16
C LEU A 83 -2.91 -6.25 5.99
N PHE A 84 -1.65 -5.91 5.71
CA PHE A 84 -0.98 -4.77 6.35
C PHE A 84 -1.77 -3.46 6.15
N LEU A 85 -2.23 -3.17 4.93
CA LEU A 85 -3.00 -1.96 4.64
C LEU A 85 -4.36 -1.94 5.34
N VAL A 86 -5.02 -3.09 5.53
CA VAL A 86 -6.26 -3.18 6.33
C VAL A 86 -5.99 -2.88 7.79
N LEU A 87 -4.99 -3.52 8.38
CA LEU A 87 -4.64 -3.31 9.78
C LEU A 87 -4.17 -1.88 10.05
N TRP A 88 -3.32 -1.34 9.16
CA TRP A 88 -2.82 0.02 9.28
C TRP A 88 -3.93 1.06 9.08
N GLY A 89 -4.76 0.90 8.04
CA GLY A 89 -5.92 1.76 7.82
C GLY A 89 -6.90 1.74 9.00
N GLY A 90 -7.17 0.55 9.56
CA GLY A 90 -7.97 0.41 10.77
C GLY A 90 -7.35 1.11 11.97
N PHE A 91 -6.04 0.94 12.17
CA PHE A 91 -5.31 1.62 13.25
C PHE A 91 -5.39 3.15 13.14
N LEU A 92 -5.26 3.70 11.93
CA LEU A 92 -5.37 5.14 11.69
C LEU A 92 -6.79 5.69 11.93
N LEU A 93 -7.82 4.84 11.91
CA LEU A 93 -9.20 5.23 12.23
C LEU A 93 -9.50 5.21 13.73
N LEU A 94 -8.73 4.49 14.54
CA LEU A 94 -8.98 4.38 15.99
C LEU A 94 -9.09 5.74 16.70
N PRO A 95 -8.23 6.76 16.43
CA PRO A 95 -8.38 8.07 17.05
C PRO A 95 -9.70 8.76 16.72
N TRP A 96 -10.26 8.52 15.52
CA TRP A 96 -11.56 9.07 15.13
C TRP A 96 -12.73 8.45 15.88
N ILE A 97 -12.62 7.16 16.16
CA ILE A 97 -13.66 6.41 16.89
C ILE A 97 -13.62 6.74 18.39
N SER A 98 -12.41 6.92 18.94
CA SER A 98 -12.21 7.09 20.39
C SER A 98 -12.36 8.54 20.87
N SER A 99 -12.07 9.55 20.05
CA SER A 99 -12.03 10.96 20.49
C SER A 99 -13.39 11.67 20.47
N GLY A 100 -14.48 11.05 20.00
CA GLY A 100 -15.76 11.73 19.91
C GLY A 100 -15.69 13.04 19.09
N ALA A 101 -16.76 13.83 19.08
CA ALA A 101 -16.87 15.03 18.26
C ALA A 101 -16.05 16.26 18.72
N GLU A 102 -15.20 16.13 19.76
CA GLU A 102 -14.45 17.27 20.33
C GLU A 102 -13.03 17.42 19.75
N LEU A 103 -12.92 17.48 18.43
CA LEU A 103 -11.64 17.80 17.77
C LEU A 103 -11.37 19.31 17.85
N ARG A 104 -10.39 19.72 18.68
CA ARG A 104 -9.87 21.09 18.68
C ARG A 104 -9.30 21.44 17.29
N SER A 105 -9.42 22.70 16.86
CA SER A 105 -9.10 23.16 15.49
C SER A 105 -7.69 22.76 14.99
N GLY A 106 -6.69 22.66 15.86
CA GLY A 106 -5.35 22.19 15.49
C GLY A 106 -5.25 20.66 15.29
N GLN A 107 -6.19 19.89 15.84
CA GLN A 107 -6.22 18.44 15.65
C GLN A 107 -6.98 18.03 14.38
N LEU A 108 -7.82 18.96 13.84
CA LEU A 108 -8.61 18.68 12.64
C LEU A 108 -7.72 18.39 11.41
N ALA A 109 -6.67 19.14 11.21
CA ALA A 109 -5.76 18.95 10.08
C ALA A 109 -5.04 17.60 10.15
N LEU A 110 -4.53 17.22 11.33
CA LEU A 110 -3.94 15.89 11.55
C LEU A 110 -4.96 14.77 11.35
N ALA A 111 -6.16 14.95 11.86
CA ALA A 111 -7.24 14.00 11.71
C ALA A 111 -7.58 13.79 10.23
N LEU A 112 -7.68 14.85 9.43
CA LEU A 112 -7.93 14.75 7.98
C LEU A 112 -6.81 13.98 7.26
N VAL A 113 -5.54 14.23 7.58
CA VAL A 113 -4.41 13.51 6.99
C VAL A 113 -4.47 12.02 7.33
N PHE A 114 -4.73 11.67 8.59
CA PHE A 114 -4.86 10.27 9.02
C PHE A 114 -6.08 9.60 8.40
N GLY A 115 -7.24 10.26 8.38
CA GLY A 115 -8.45 9.75 7.75
C GLY A 115 -8.28 9.51 6.25
N PHE A 116 -7.63 10.44 5.54
CA PHE A 116 -7.32 10.28 4.13
C PHE A 116 -6.37 9.11 3.88
N SER A 117 -5.28 8.99 4.65
CA SER A 117 -4.35 7.85 4.56
C SER A 117 -5.04 6.52 4.87
N ALA A 118 -5.92 6.48 5.88
CA ALA A 118 -6.73 5.31 6.21
C ALA A 118 -7.64 4.91 5.05
N ALA A 119 -8.39 5.86 4.49
CA ALA A 119 -9.31 5.61 3.37
C ALA A 119 -8.56 5.07 2.14
N LEU A 120 -7.43 5.70 1.77
CA LEU A 120 -6.59 5.23 0.66
C LEU A 120 -6.06 3.81 0.90
N SER A 121 -5.59 3.51 2.13
CA SER A 121 -5.09 2.19 2.50
C SER A 121 -6.16 1.13 2.36
N LEU A 122 -7.38 1.39 2.88
CA LEU A 122 -8.50 0.46 2.80
C LEU A 122 -8.99 0.24 1.37
N VAL A 123 -9.10 1.32 0.56
CA VAL A 123 -9.48 1.23 -0.85
C VAL A 123 -8.45 0.39 -1.62
N THR A 124 -7.15 0.64 -1.40
CA THR A 124 -6.07 -0.12 -2.05
C THR A 124 -6.13 -1.59 -1.65
N ALA A 125 -6.28 -1.90 -0.37
CA ALA A 125 -6.43 -3.27 0.12
C ALA A 125 -7.62 -3.99 -0.52
N THR A 126 -8.76 -3.30 -0.64
CA THR A 126 -9.97 -3.82 -1.27
C THR A 126 -9.71 -4.18 -2.75
N ILE A 127 -9.04 -3.31 -3.49
CA ILE A 127 -8.68 -3.59 -4.90
C ILE A 127 -7.75 -4.80 -4.99
N LEU A 128 -6.73 -4.88 -4.13
CA LEU A 128 -5.76 -5.97 -4.13
C LEU A 128 -6.39 -7.33 -3.81
N LEU A 129 -7.38 -7.38 -2.93
CA LEU A 129 -8.01 -8.62 -2.47
C LEU A 129 -9.20 -9.04 -3.34
N LEU A 130 -10.10 -8.10 -3.64
CA LEU A 130 -11.42 -8.41 -4.18
C LEU A 130 -11.55 -8.19 -5.68
N SER A 131 -10.68 -7.40 -6.32
CA SER A 131 -10.78 -7.14 -7.74
C SER A 131 -10.34 -8.34 -8.59
N ARG A 132 -11.32 -9.02 -9.22
CA ARG A 132 -11.06 -10.12 -10.16
C ARG A 132 -10.28 -9.63 -11.40
N LYS A 133 -10.58 -8.43 -11.89
CA LYS A 133 -9.89 -7.84 -13.04
C LYS A 133 -8.43 -7.57 -12.73
N PHE A 134 -8.13 -6.95 -11.58
CA PHE A 134 -6.76 -6.80 -11.10
C PHE A 134 -6.04 -8.14 -11.01
N SER A 135 -6.68 -9.17 -10.46
CA SER A 135 -6.08 -10.50 -10.31
C SER A 135 -5.70 -11.15 -11.64
N ALA A 136 -6.57 -10.99 -12.66
CA ALA A 136 -6.32 -11.50 -14.01
C ALA A 136 -5.15 -10.76 -14.68
N GLU A 137 -5.17 -9.42 -14.70
CA GLU A 137 -4.12 -8.59 -15.27
C GLU A 137 -2.77 -8.79 -14.56
N PHE A 138 -2.78 -8.93 -13.22
CA PHE A 138 -1.59 -9.20 -12.43
C PHE A 138 -0.97 -10.56 -12.77
N ALA A 139 -1.80 -11.59 -12.97
CA ALA A 139 -1.32 -12.92 -13.36
C ALA A 139 -0.71 -12.91 -14.77
N GLU A 140 -1.28 -12.13 -15.68
CA GLU A 140 -0.79 -11.98 -17.05
C GLU A 140 0.54 -11.21 -17.08
N GLU A 141 0.61 -10.06 -16.41
CA GLU A 141 1.84 -9.28 -16.26
C GLU A 141 2.98 -10.13 -15.66
N ARG A 142 2.66 -10.96 -14.66
CA ARG A 142 3.63 -11.86 -14.04
C ARG A 142 4.22 -12.88 -14.99
N LYS A 143 3.43 -13.40 -15.95
CA LYS A 143 3.93 -14.35 -16.97
C LYS A 143 4.91 -13.71 -17.92
N GLN A 144 4.71 -12.44 -18.24
CA GLN A 144 5.54 -11.67 -19.16
C GLN A 144 6.81 -11.09 -18.53
N GLN A 145 6.98 -11.23 -17.20
CA GLN A 145 8.10 -10.62 -16.48
C GLN A 145 9.46 -11.23 -16.88
N PRO A 146 10.49 -10.39 -17.08
CA PRO A 146 11.83 -10.83 -17.36
C PRO A 146 12.45 -11.57 -16.16
N LYS A 147 13.41 -12.48 -16.46
CA LYS A 147 14.03 -13.35 -15.44
C LYS A 147 14.65 -12.57 -14.27
N TYR A 148 15.25 -11.38 -14.52
CA TYR A 148 15.87 -10.59 -13.46
C TYR A 148 14.87 -10.14 -12.37
N LYS A 149 13.60 -9.86 -12.72
CA LYS A 149 12.57 -9.52 -11.73
C LYS A 149 12.27 -10.68 -10.78
N ARG A 150 12.48 -11.93 -11.21
CA ARG A 150 12.35 -13.11 -10.35
C ARG A 150 13.42 -13.12 -9.26
N TYR A 151 14.67 -12.79 -9.58
CA TYR A 151 15.75 -12.70 -8.59
C TYR A 151 15.52 -11.53 -7.63
N LEU A 152 15.12 -10.35 -8.14
CA LEU A 152 14.80 -9.20 -7.29
C LEU A 152 13.65 -9.51 -6.31
N ARG A 153 12.65 -10.29 -6.75
CA ARG A 153 11.55 -10.73 -5.87
C ARG A 153 12.05 -11.59 -4.72
N TRP A 154 12.93 -12.55 -4.97
CA TRP A 154 13.53 -13.35 -3.91
C TRP A 154 14.40 -12.49 -2.98
N GLY A 155 15.16 -11.55 -3.52
CA GLY A 155 15.93 -10.59 -2.73
C GLY A 155 15.03 -9.73 -1.82
N LEU A 156 13.92 -9.22 -2.34
CA LEU A 156 12.93 -8.46 -1.55
C LEU A 156 12.33 -9.31 -0.41
N LEU A 157 11.90 -10.55 -0.71
CA LEU A 157 11.33 -11.44 0.29
C LEU A 157 12.35 -11.81 1.37
N ALA A 158 13.60 -12.09 0.97
CA ALA A 158 14.68 -12.35 1.91
C ALA A 158 14.99 -11.13 2.78
N GLY A 159 15.00 -9.92 2.19
CA GLY A 159 15.20 -8.67 2.92
C GLY A 159 14.09 -8.39 3.94
N ILE A 160 12.83 -8.58 3.56
CA ILE A 160 11.69 -8.45 4.50
C ILE A 160 11.81 -9.49 5.62
N GLY A 161 12.10 -10.76 5.28
CA GLY A 161 12.29 -11.82 6.26
C GLY A 161 13.43 -11.52 7.25
N ALA A 162 14.57 -11.06 6.75
CA ALA A 162 15.70 -10.67 7.59
C ALA A 162 15.35 -9.49 8.51
N ALA A 163 14.64 -8.46 7.99
CA ALA A 163 14.22 -7.33 8.80
C ALA A 163 13.27 -7.74 9.93
N VAL A 164 12.32 -8.65 9.67
CA VAL A 164 11.41 -9.19 10.70
C VAL A 164 12.19 -9.97 11.75
N VAL A 165 13.12 -10.86 11.34
CA VAL A 165 13.95 -11.63 12.28
C VAL A 165 14.79 -10.72 13.17
N ILE A 166 15.44 -9.70 12.59
CA ILE A 166 16.25 -8.73 13.36
C ILE A 166 15.37 -7.95 14.34
N ALA A 167 14.19 -7.50 13.90
CA ALA A 167 13.27 -6.77 14.77
C ALA A 167 12.82 -7.63 15.96
N THR A 168 12.38 -8.88 15.71
CA THR A 168 11.91 -9.79 16.77
C THR A 168 13.04 -10.21 17.71
N ALA A 169 14.23 -10.51 17.18
CA ALA A 169 15.40 -10.85 18.01
C ALA A 169 15.78 -9.70 18.95
N ASN A 170 15.70 -8.46 18.46
CA ASN A 170 15.99 -7.29 19.25
C ASN A 170 14.93 -7.05 20.34
N ASP A 171 13.65 -7.28 20.06
CA ASP A 171 12.58 -7.17 21.06
C ASP A 171 12.72 -8.23 22.15
N VAL A 172 13.03 -9.47 21.77
CA VAL A 172 13.31 -10.54 22.72
C VAL A 172 14.50 -10.19 23.59
N TYR A 173 15.60 -9.69 23.01
CA TYR A 173 16.79 -9.26 23.76
C TYR A 173 16.47 -8.18 24.82
N TYR A 174 15.70 -7.15 24.45
CA TYR A 174 15.29 -6.11 25.41
C TYR A 174 14.36 -6.65 26.49
N LEU A 175 13.47 -7.60 26.19
CA LEU A 175 12.61 -8.22 27.20
C LEU A 175 13.43 -9.01 28.24
N PHE A 176 14.51 -9.67 27.81
CA PHE A 176 15.42 -10.36 28.75
C PHE A 176 16.20 -9.38 29.61
N LEU A 177 16.75 -8.30 29.04
CA LEU A 177 17.45 -7.26 29.79
C LEU A 177 16.56 -6.55 30.79
N ALA A 178 15.29 -6.24 30.42
CA ALA A 178 14.34 -5.57 31.30
C ALA A 178 13.90 -6.45 32.49
N LYS A 179 13.99 -7.78 32.37
CA LYS A 179 13.64 -8.72 33.45
C LYS A 179 14.81 -9.05 34.40
N GLY A 180 16.01 -8.52 34.14
CA GLY A 180 17.15 -8.65 35.03
C GLY A 180 17.64 -10.10 35.19
N VAL A 181 17.52 -10.93 34.15
CA VAL A 181 18.07 -12.30 34.09
C VAL A 181 19.47 -12.28 33.52
#